data_b4309080fbe95c2bde913bf39e36d0ae
#
_entry.id   b4309080fbe95c2bde913bf39e36d0ae
#
_cell.length_a   1.000
_cell.length_b   1.000
_cell.length_c   1.000
_cell.angle_alpha   90.00
_cell.angle_beta   90.00
_cell.angle_gamma   90.00
#
_symmetry.space_group_name_H-M   'P 1'
#
loop_
_entity.id
_entity.type
_entity.pdbx_description
1 polymer ?
#
loop_
_entity_poly.entity_id
_entity_poly.type
_entity_poly.pdbx_seq_one_letter_code
_entity_poly.pdbx_strand_id
1 'polypeptide(L)'
;MVHRERCAKVRNRNVACLKCADACTSGCIALVDGELRVDAAKCIGCGTCATVCPTSALEARNPSDAQLAQACLGARVGDEVVVACEQLRRAAGGLLDEGHVANVVCLGRVDESLTSGLAVEGVRRIRLACGDCSRCEQEHGVATARLVAATSNALFEAWGSDARVQVVEGVPAGACVEGVGPDGAAAAVAAYFAERRGNEHMAVSSAVPAAAAPAALPRVTKDGTLPHFVPDRREALLDNLAQLGQPVLPSVATRLWGCVVIDGRACSSCRMCATFCPTGAIRKFDNDDGTLGVYHYPGECVKCGSCRDVCPENAIELLDEVRPAYLLEGAVHRYAMTPRPVELGTAQQMVDTMRLRMQGSDIFER
;
A
#
# COMPACT_ATOMS: atom_id res chain seq x y z
N MET A 1 -12.86 -3.14 3.75
CA MET A 1 -13.76 -2.33 2.88
C MET A 1 -13.14 -2.20 1.50
N VAL A 2 -13.95 -2.07 0.42
CA VAL A 2 -13.43 -1.93 -0.96
C VAL A 2 -13.92 -0.61 -1.55
N HIS A 3 -13.00 0.26 -1.94
CA HIS A 3 -13.22 1.54 -2.60
C HIS A 3 -12.79 1.41 -4.06
N ARG A 4 -13.69 0.99 -4.92
CA ARG A 4 -13.41 0.69 -6.33
C ARG A 4 -12.88 1.88 -7.09
N GLU A 5 -13.44 3.06 -6.83
CA GLU A 5 -13.08 4.34 -7.44
C GLU A 5 -11.63 4.77 -7.15
N ARG A 6 -11.00 4.24 -6.08
CA ARG A 6 -9.60 4.49 -5.73
C ARG A 6 -8.64 3.50 -6.41
N CYS A 7 -9.14 2.35 -6.88
CA CYS A 7 -8.29 1.31 -7.43
C CYS A 7 -7.68 1.71 -8.77
N ALA A 8 -6.36 1.77 -8.88
CA ALA A 8 -5.65 2.14 -10.09
C ALA A 8 -6.04 1.25 -11.28
N LYS A 9 -6.17 -0.07 -11.06
CA LYS A 9 -6.57 -1.05 -12.08
C LYS A 9 -8.00 -0.86 -12.57
N VAL A 10 -8.94 -0.55 -11.66
CA VAL A 10 -10.35 -0.28 -12.00
C VAL A 10 -10.47 1.05 -12.76
N ARG A 11 -9.64 2.05 -12.41
CA ARG A 11 -9.62 3.36 -13.09
C ARG A 11 -9.16 3.27 -14.54
N ASN A 12 -8.22 2.37 -14.83
CA ASN A 12 -7.76 2.13 -16.19
C ASN A 12 -7.29 0.67 -16.35
N ARG A 13 -7.88 -0.03 -17.32
CA ARG A 13 -7.59 -1.45 -17.60
C ARG A 13 -6.13 -1.74 -17.97
N ASN A 14 -5.39 -0.75 -18.50
CA ASN A 14 -3.98 -0.93 -18.89
C ASN A 14 -3.03 -0.94 -17.67
N VAL A 15 -3.50 -0.46 -16.50
CA VAL A 15 -2.67 -0.47 -15.29
C VAL A 15 -2.43 -1.90 -14.82
N ALA A 16 -1.17 -2.25 -14.57
CA ALA A 16 -0.77 -3.61 -14.20
C ALA A 16 -0.92 -3.92 -12.70
N CYS A 17 -1.31 -2.95 -11.85
CA CYS A 17 -1.33 -3.12 -10.40
C CYS A 17 -2.33 -4.19 -9.94
N LEU A 18 -1.81 -5.28 -9.35
CA LEU A 18 -2.55 -6.33 -8.65
C LEU A 18 -1.92 -6.68 -7.29
N LYS A 19 -1.18 -5.74 -6.68
CA LYS A 19 -0.44 -5.95 -5.42
C LYS A 19 -1.28 -6.59 -4.30
N CYS A 20 -2.57 -6.26 -4.23
CA CYS A 20 -3.48 -6.84 -3.24
C CYS A 20 -3.81 -8.32 -3.50
N ALA A 21 -3.95 -8.71 -4.77
CA ALA A 21 -4.19 -10.11 -5.15
C ALA A 21 -2.91 -10.94 -4.96
N ASP A 22 -1.75 -10.39 -5.37
CA ASP A 22 -0.44 -11.04 -5.24
C ASP A 22 -0.06 -11.29 -3.77
N ALA A 23 -0.47 -10.39 -2.85
CA ALA A 23 -0.23 -10.52 -1.42
C ALA A 23 -1.30 -11.34 -0.68
N CYS A 24 -2.35 -11.81 -1.37
CA CYS A 24 -3.45 -12.51 -0.74
C CYS A 24 -3.21 -14.02 -0.71
N THR A 25 -2.83 -14.56 0.44
CA THR A 25 -2.58 -16.00 0.60
C THR A 25 -3.82 -16.86 0.36
N SER A 26 -5.01 -16.38 0.76
CA SER A 26 -6.27 -17.13 0.57
C SER A 26 -6.84 -17.04 -0.85
N GLY A 27 -6.24 -16.23 -1.73
CA GLY A 27 -6.73 -16.03 -3.10
C GLY A 27 -8.14 -15.43 -3.17
N CYS A 28 -8.59 -14.74 -2.11
CA CYS A 28 -9.94 -14.18 -2.07
C CYS A 28 -10.14 -12.91 -2.90
N ILE A 29 -9.07 -12.37 -3.51
CA ILE A 29 -9.12 -11.11 -4.27
C ILE A 29 -8.96 -11.42 -5.76
N ALA A 30 -9.93 -10.98 -6.56
CA ALA A 30 -9.93 -11.16 -8.00
C ALA A 30 -10.40 -9.89 -8.72
N LEU A 31 -9.97 -9.74 -9.97
CA LEU A 31 -10.54 -8.78 -10.91
C LEU A 31 -11.56 -9.53 -11.78
N VAL A 32 -12.82 -9.18 -11.65
CA VAL A 32 -13.92 -9.80 -12.41
C VAL A 32 -14.65 -8.69 -13.16
N ASP A 33 -14.73 -8.81 -14.49
CA ASP A 33 -15.36 -7.80 -15.37
C ASP A 33 -14.79 -6.38 -15.17
N GLY A 34 -13.49 -6.26 -14.93
CA GLY A 34 -12.82 -4.97 -14.65
C GLY A 34 -13.06 -4.43 -13.24
N GLU A 35 -13.75 -5.16 -12.36
CA GLU A 35 -14.02 -4.78 -10.98
C GLU A 35 -13.17 -5.55 -9.98
N LEU A 36 -12.69 -4.86 -8.96
CA LEU A 36 -12.02 -5.49 -7.82
C LEU A 36 -13.07 -6.13 -6.90
N ARG A 37 -13.03 -7.45 -6.77
CA ARG A 37 -13.92 -8.23 -5.90
C ARG A 37 -13.14 -8.95 -4.83
N VAL A 38 -13.74 -9.01 -3.64
CA VAL A 38 -13.21 -9.78 -2.50
C VAL A 38 -14.25 -10.83 -2.14
N ASP A 39 -13.88 -12.10 -2.24
CA ASP A 39 -14.70 -13.21 -1.78
C ASP A 39 -14.63 -13.28 -0.24
N ALA A 40 -15.70 -12.88 0.39
CA ALA A 40 -15.80 -12.82 1.85
C ALA A 40 -15.69 -14.21 2.51
N ALA A 41 -16.15 -15.27 1.82
CA ALA A 41 -16.10 -16.64 2.37
C ALA A 41 -14.67 -17.20 2.42
N LYS A 42 -13.78 -16.70 1.54
CA LYS A 42 -12.36 -17.05 1.52
C LYS A 42 -11.48 -16.09 2.31
N CYS A 43 -12.00 -14.92 2.67
CA CYS A 43 -11.23 -13.88 3.33
C CYS A 43 -10.95 -14.23 4.78
N ILE A 44 -9.69 -14.41 5.14
CA ILE A 44 -9.20 -14.73 6.49
C ILE A 44 -8.97 -13.48 7.37
N GLY A 45 -9.25 -12.28 6.88
CA GLY A 45 -9.16 -11.05 7.65
C GLY A 45 -7.73 -10.57 7.99
N CYS A 46 -6.70 -11.10 7.34
CA CYS A 46 -5.29 -10.81 7.68
C CYS A 46 -4.86 -9.35 7.51
N GLY A 47 -5.57 -8.55 6.71
CA GLY A 47 -5.29 -7.13 6.49
C GLY A 47 -4.14 -6.81 5.52
N THR A 48 -3.36 -7.79 5.08
CA THR A 48 -2.17 -7.60 4.21
C THR A 48 -2.50 -6.83 2.93
N CYS A 49 -3.66 -7.12 2.31
CA CYS A 49 -4.10 -6.44 1.09
C CYS A 49 -4.32 -4.93 1.28
N ALA A 50 -4.74 -4.50 2.47
CA ALA A 50 -4.87 -3.09 2.80
C ALA A 50 -3.50 -2.41 2.92
N THR A 51 -2.52 -3.07 3.53
CA THR A 51 -1.15 -2.56 3.73
C THR A 51 -0.39 -2.40 2.41
N VAL A 52 -0.56 -3.33 1.47
CA VAL A 52 0.14 -3.26 0.18
C VAL A 52 -0.57 -2.39 -0.86
N CYS A 53 -1.82 -1.99 -0.63
CA CYS A 53 -2.59 -1.17 -1.56
C CYS A 53 -2.07 0.28 -1.57
N PRO A 54 -1.46 0.76 -2.66
CA PRO A 54 -0.87 2.10 -2.69
C PRO A 54 -1.92 3.21 -2.65
N THR A 55 -3.14 2.93 -3.10
CA THR A 55 -4.22 3.92 -3.24
C THR A 55 -5.31 3.78 -2.16
N SER A 56 -5.11 2.94 -1.15
CA SER A 56 -6.12 2.59 -0.14
C SER A 56 -7.49 2.24 -0.75
N ALA A 57 -7.48 1.56 -1.91
CA ALA A 57 -8.70 0.96 -2.47
C ALA A 57 -9.23 -0.18 -1.59
N LEU A 58 -8.38 -0.76 -0.76
CA LEU A 58 -8.71 -1.75 0.26
C LEU A 58 -8.34 -1.18 1.63
N GLU A 59 -9.28 -1.22 2.56
CA GLU A 59 -9.08 -0.78 3.94
C GLU A 59 -9.45 -1.88 4.92
N ALA A 60 -8.62 -2.07 5.95
CA ALA A 60 -8.96 -2.89 7.11
C ALA A 60 -9.82 -2.07 8.07
N ARG A 61 -10.90 -2.67 8.60
CA ARG A 61 -11.86 -2.00 9.48
C ARG A 61 -11.84 -2.54 10.90
N ASN A 62 -11.33 -3.74 11.06
CA ASN A 62 -11.29 -4.38 12.38
C ASN A 62 -9.94 -5.10 12.56
N PRO A 63 -9.05 -4.54 13.40
CA PRO A 63 -9.13 -3.19 13.96
C PRO A 63 -8.94 -2.10 12.88
N SER A 64 -9.50 -0.91 13.10
CA SER A 64 -9.15 0.27 12.31
C SER A 64 -7.71 0.71 12.61
N ASP A 65 -7.15 1.61 11.79
CA ASP A 65 -5.78 2.12 12.00
C ASP A 65 -5.65 2.81 13.37
N ALA A 66 -6.64 3.63 13.75
CA ALA A 66 -6.68 4.29 15.05
C ALA A 66 -6.80 3.31 16.22
N GLN A 67 -7.66 2.30 16.12
CA GLN A 67 -7.80 1.26 17.15
C GLN A 67 -6.51 0.47 17.33
N LEU A 68 -5.82 0.14 16.24
CA LEU A 68 -4.55 -0.58 16.29
C LEU A 68 -3.45 0.29 16.92
N ALA A 69 -3.37 1.57 16.58
CA ALA A 69 -2.43 2.51 17.19
C ALA A 69 -2.66 2.64 18.71
N GLN A 70 -3.94 2.78 19.12
CA GLN A 70 -4.29 2.80 20.55
C GLN A 70 -3.91 1.50 21.26
N ALA A 71 -4.18 0.34 20.66
CA ALA A 71 -3.80 -0.95 21.24
C ALA A 71 -2.28 -1.07 21.40
N CYS A 72 -1.50 -0.62 20.42
CA CYS A 72 -0.04 -0.60 20.51
C CYS A 72 0.45 0.31 21.63
N LEU A 73 -0.09 1.52 21.76
CA LEU A 73 0.28 2.45 22.83
C LEU A 73 -0.15 1.95 24.21
N GLY A 74 -1.32 1.30 24.31
CA GLY A 74 -1.80 0.68 25.53
C GLY A 74 -0.95 -0.51 26.01
N ALA A 75 -0.32 -1.21 25.08
CA ALA A 75 0.57 -2.35 25.35
C ALA A 75 2.05 -1.95 25.51
N ARG A 76 2.37 -0.65 25.47
CA ARG A 76 3.72 -0.14 25.52
C ARG A 76 4.38 -0.39 26.88
N VAL A 77 5.62 -0.89 26.86
CA VAL A 77 6.47 -1.04 28.05
C VAL A 77 7.76 -0.23 27.85
N GLY A 78 7.93 0.82 28.63
CA GLY A 78 9.06 1.73 28.46
C GLY A 78 9.07 2.38 27.07
N ASP A 79 10.09 2.09 26.27
CA ASP A 79 10.25 2.55 24.88
C ASP A 79 10.00 1.44 23.86
N GLU A 80 9.41 0.31 24.27
CA GLU A 80 9.15 -0.84 23.45
C GLU A 80 7.64 -1.13 23.25
N VAL A 81 7.28 -1.52 22.05
CA VAL A 81 5.95 -2.05 21.69
C VAL A 81 6.14 -3.39 20.99
N VAL A 82 5.39 -4.39 21.43
CA VAL A 82 5.31 -5.69 20.79
C VAL A 82 3.96 -5.83 20.10
N VAL A 83 3.97 -6.14 18.81
CA VAL A 83 2.77 -6.50 18.03
C VAL A 83 2.87 -7.98 17.68
N ALA A 84 1.95 -8.80 18.16
CA ALA A 84 1.95 -10.23 17.90
C ALA A 84 0.84 -10.64 16.95
N CYS A 85 1.12 -11.63 16.09
CA CYS A 85 0.08 -12.24 15.27
C CYS A 85 -0.75 -13.26 16.07
N GLU A 86 -1.98 -13.46 15.68
CA GLU A 86 -2.92 -14.37 16.34
C GLU A 86 -2.39 -15.81 16.43
N GLN A 87 -1.64 -16.29 15.44
CA GLN A 87 -1.05 -17.62 15.46
C GLN A 87 0.02 -17.76 16.57
N LEU A 88 0.88 -16.74 16.73
CA LEU A 88 1.84 -16.73 17.82
C LEU A 88 1.13 -16.69 19.18
N ARG A 89 0.12 -15.83 19.31
CA ARG A 89 -0.67 -15.71 20.54
C ARG A 89 -1.29 -17.05 20.95
N ARG A 90 -1.88 -17.78 19.98
CA ARG A 90 -2.44 -19.12 20.23
C ARG A 90 -1.38 -20.14 20.58
N ALA A 91 -0.24 -20.12 19.90
CA ALA A 91 0.87 -21.03 20.15
C ALA A 91 1.52 -20.83 21.52
N ALA A 92 1.68 -19.57 21.93
CA ALA A 92 2.21 -19.23 23.24
C ALA A 92 1.23 -19.54 24.39
N GLY A 93 -0.09 -19.57 24.12
CA GLY A 93 -1.11 -19.80 25.13
C GLY A 93 -1.00 -18.76 26.27
N GLY A 94 -1.12 -19.20 27.51
CA GLY A 94 -1.02 -18.35 28.69
C GLY A 94 0.40 -17.85 29.05
N LEU A 95 1.40 -18.09 28.19
CA LEU A 95 2.78 -17.64 28.40
C LEU A 95 3.06 -16.23 27.84
N LEU A 96 2.13 -15.69 27.08
CA LEU A 96 2.20 -14.31 26.56
C LEU A 96 1.51 -13.37 27.53
N ASP A 97 2.15 -12.26 27.85
CA ASP A 97 1.54 -11.20 28.66
C ASP A 97 0.61 -10.33 27.74
N GLU A 98 -0.67 -10.62 27.78
CA GLU A 98 -1.69 -9.93 26.98
C GLU A 98 -1.78 -8.42 27.25
N GLY A 99 -1.30 -7.95 28.41
CA GLY A 99 -1.25 -6.52 28.75
C GLY A 99 -0.11 -5.76 28.09
N HIS A 100 0.92 -6.49 27.64
CA HIS A 100 2.13 -5.94 27.03
C HIS A 100 2.27 -6.26 25.55
N VAL A 101 1.20 -6.71 24.92
CA VAL A 101 1.20 -7.09 23.50
C VAL A 101 -0.04 -6.57 22.79
N ALA A 102 0.15 -5.87 21.68
CA ALA A 102 -0.94 -5.55 20.76
C ALA A 102 -1.14 -6.73 19.78
N ASN A 103 -2.40 -7.08 19.52
CA ASN A 103 -2.73 -8.25 18.72
C ASN A 103 -3.25 -7.88 17.33
N VAL A 104 -2.79 -8.61 16.32
CA VAL A 104 -3.29 -8.57 14.95
C VAL A 104 -3.52 -9.97 14.42
N VAL A 105 -4.45 -10.14 13.48
CA VAL A 105 -4.65 -11.44 12.82
C VAL A 105 -3.38 -11.91 12.14
N CYS A 106 -2.71 -10.98 11.44
CA CYS A 106 -1.42 -11.22 10.80
C CYS A 106 -0.57 -9.94 10.81
N LEU A 107 0.74 -10.07 10.95
CA LEU A 107 1.67 -8.92 10.92
C LEU A 107 1.64 -8.13 9.60
N GLY A 108 1.16 -8.72 8.50
CA GLY A 108 0.92 -8.01 7.25
C GLY A 108 -0.10 -6.86 7.36
N ARG A 109 -0.80 -6.73 8.50
CA ARG A 109 -1.69 -5.60 8.81
C ARG A 109 -0.94 -4.33 9.19
N VAL A 110 0.27 -4.46 9.73
CA VAL A 110 1.10 -3.33 10.16
C VAL A 110 1.60 -2.57 8.93
N ASP A 111 1.61 -1.25 9.00
CA ASP A 111 2.11 -0.37 7.95
C ASP A 111 3.04 0.72 8.49
N GLU A 112 3.62 1.51 7.57
CA GLU A 112 4.59 2.53 7.90
C GLU A 112 3.97 3.74 8.63
N SER A 113 2.67 4.01 8.45
CA SER A 113 1.99 5.08 9.17
C SER A 113 1.85 4.75 10.66
N LEU A 114 1.55 3.48 10.98
CA LEU A 114 1.53 2.99 12.36
C LEU A 114 2.92 3.07 12.99
N THR A 115 3.95 2.51 12.33
CA THR A 115 5.30 2.46 12.92
C THR A 115 5.90 3.85 13.11
N SER A 116 5.67 4.78 12.19
CA SER A 116 6.11 6.17 12.34
C SER A 116 5.33 6.91 13.42
N GLY A 117 4.03 6.67 13.54
CA GLY A 117 3.23 7.24 14.64
C GLY A 117 3.72 6.77 16.01
N LEU A 118 4.05 5.48 16.16
CA LEU A 118 4.65 4.97 17.39
C LEU A 118 6.02 5.62 17.68
N ALA A 119 6.83 5.87 16.66
CA ALA A 119 8.12 6.54 16.82
C ALA A 119 7.96 8.01 17.28
N VAL A 120 6.94 8.73 16.78
CA VAL A 120 6.58 10.08 17.25
C VAL A 120 6.19 10.06 18.72
N GLU A 121 5.45 9.04 19.15
CA GLU A 121 5.06 8.84 20.55
C GLU A 121 6.24 8.37 21.46
N GLY A 122 7.46 8.34 20.93
CA GLY A 122 8.66 8.00 21.69
C GLY A 122 8.95 6.51 21.83
N VAL A 123 8.29 5.65 21.04
CA VAL A 123 8.66 4.24 20.94
C VAL A 123 9.94 4.11 20.12
N ARG A 124 10.94 3.41 20.68
CA ARG A 124 12.23 3.18 20.01
C ARG A 124 12.38 1.76 19.48
N ARG A 125 11.70 0.82 20.09
CA ARG A 125 11.74 -0.59 19.72
C ARG A 125 10.34 -1.07 19.38
N ILE A 126 10.12 -1.38 18.10
CA ILE A 126 8.85 -1.92 17.59
C ILE A 126 9.13 -3.35 17.14
N ARG A 127 8.62 -4.32 17.89
CA ARG A 127 8.80 -5.74 17.61
C ARG A 127 7.54 -6.32 16.99
N LEU A 128 7.66 -6.85 15.79
CA LEU A 128 6.60 -7.56 15.08
C LEU A 128 6.83 -9.07 15.29
N ALA A 129 6.13 -9.65 16.24
CA ALA A 129 6.35 -11.03 16.69
C ALA A 129 5.43 -12.02 15.95
N CYS A 130 6.02 -13.04 15.33
CA CYS A 130 5.30 -14.10 14.62
C CYS A 130 5.71 -15.49 15.11
N GLY A 131 4.85 -16.47 14.83
CA GLY A 131 5.21 -17.89 14.95
C GLY A 131 5.87 -18.42 13.68
N ASP A 132 5.76 -19.71 13.44
CA ASP A 132 6.27 -20.36 12.22
C ASP A 132 5.34 -20.01 11.03
N CYS A 133 5.71 -18.96 10.30
CA CYS A 133 4.95 -18.50 9.15
C CYS A 133 4.97 -19.48 7.97
N SER A 134 5.94 -20.41 7.90
CA SER A 134 6.00 -21.44 6.85
C SER A 134 4.88 -22.48 6.98
N ARG A 135 4.24 -22.54 8.16
CA ARG A 135 3.10 -23.41 8.48
C ARG A 135 1.82 -22.63 8.73
N CYS A 136 1.80 -21.37 8.30
CA CYS A 136 0.67 -20.46 8.52
C CYS A 136 -0.10 -20.24 7.21
N GLU A 137 -1.43 -20.19 7.30
CA GLU A 137 -2.30 -19.84 6.17
C GLU A 137 -2.05 -18.43 5.64
N GLN A 138 -1.30 -17.61 6.39
CA GLN A 138 -1.04 -16.20 6.10
C GLN A 138 0.45 -15.94 5.79
N GLU A 139 1.11 -16.90 5.16
CA GLU A 139 2.56 -16.86 4.89
C GLU A 139 3.04 -15.58 4.21
N HIS A 140 2.25 -14.99 3.28
CA HIS A 140 2.59 -13.73 2.62
C HIS A 140 2.61 -12.53 3.57
N GLY A 141 1.96 -12.62 4.73
CA GLY A 141 1.90 -11.54 5.71
C GLY A 141 3.25 -11.20 6.32
N VAL A 142 4.09 -12.20 6.59
CA VAL A 142 5.43 -11.96 7.14
C VAL A 142 6.35 -11.29 6.13
N ALA A 143 6.23 -11.62 4.83
CA ALA A 143 6.98 -10.93 3.78
C ALA A 143 6.60 -9.44 3.72
N THR A 144 5.31 -9.13 3.84
CA THR A 144 4.83 -7.74 3.93
C THR A 144 5.34 -7.06 5.20
N ALA A 145 5.32 -7.71 6.35
CA ALA A 145 5.84 -7.14 7.60
C ALA A 145 7.35 -6.85 7.51
N ARG A 146 8.14 -7.73 6.91
CA ARG A 146 9.57 -7.50 6.66
C ARG A 146 9.80 -6.30 5.72
N LEU A 147 8.99 -6.17 4.67
CA LEU A 147 9.03 -5.04 3.75
C LEU A 147 8.69 -3.72 4.46
N VAL A 148 7.66 -3.72 5.31
CA VAL A 148 7.29 -2.56 6.14
C VAL A 148 8.42 -2.21 7.11
N ALA A 149 9.00 -3.20 7.80
CA ALA A 149 10.11 -2.98 8.72
C ALA A 149 11.32 -2.36 8.00
N ALA A 150 11.69 -2.89 6.84
CA ALA A 150 12.78 -2.35 6.03
C ALA A 150 12.51 -0.91 5.59
N THR A 151 11.29 -0.63 5.09
CA THR A 151 10.89 0.71 4.66
C THR A 151 10.86 1.70 5.83
N SER A 152 10.28 1.31 6.97
CA SER A 152 10.22 2.15 8.18
C SER A 152 11.63 2.49 8.68
N ASN A 153 12.52 1.49 8.74
CA ASN A 153 13.90 1.70 9.17
C ASN A 153 14.68 2.61 8.24
N ALA A 154 14.48 2.51 6.91
CA ALA A 154 15.09 3.43 5.95
C ALA A 154 14.58 4.87 6.13
N LEU A 155 13.28 5.03 6.42
CA LEU A 155 12.70 6.34 6.74
C LEU A 155 13.25 6.89 8.07
N PHE A 156 13.33 6.08 9.11
CA PHE A 156 13.89 6.50 10.40
C PHE A 156 15.35 6.92 10.27
N GLU A 157 16.15 6.17 9.52
CA GLU A 157 17.53 6.56 9.21
C GLU A 157 17.59 7.87 8.45
N ALA A 158 16.74 8.06 7.42
CA ALA A 158 16.69 9.28 6.63
C ALA A 158 16.27 10.51 7.46
N TRP A 159 15.58 10.32 8.57
CA TRP A 159 15.17 11.36 9.54
C TRP A 159 16.05 11.42 10.79
N GLY A 160 17.12 10.63 10.87
CA GLY A 160 18.01 10.60 12.03
C GLY A 160 17.35 10.07 13.31
N SER A 161 16.24 9.33 13.18
CA SER A 161 15.56 8.70 14.32
C SER A 161 16.25 7.40 14.72
N ASP A 162 16.32 7.15 16.01
CA ASP A 162 16.84 5.91 16.61
C ASP A 162 15.78 4.79 16.73
N ALA A 163 14.53 5.07 16.36
CA ALA A 163 13.48 4.06 16.34
C ALA A 163 13.82 2.93 15.36
N ARG A 164 13.48 1.70 15.73
CA ARG A 164 13.72 0.51 14.88
C ARG A 164 12.54 -0.45 14.93
N VAL A 165 12.21 -0.98 13.76
CA VAL A 165 11.21 -2.03 13.56
C VAL A 165 11.94 -3.35 13.28
N GLN A 166 11.60 -4.39 14.03
CA GLN A 166 12.16 -5.72 13.87
C GLN A 166 11.06 -6.77 13.77
N VAL A 167 11.15 -7.65 12.80
CA VAL A 167 10.32 -8.86 12.75
C VAL A 167 11.07 -9.95 13.50
N VAL A 168 10.43 -10.53 14.51
CA VAL A 168 11.01 -11.56 15.39
C VAL A 168 10.15 -12.81 15.37
N GLU A 169 10.80 -13.98 15.36
CA GLU A 169 10.11 -15.26 15.50
C GLU A 169 10.07 -15.67 16.95
N GLY A 170 8.90 -16.14 17.41
CA GLY A 170 8.68 -16.49 18.81
C GLY A 170 8.25 -15.29 19.67
N VAL A 171 8.17 -15.53 20.98
CA VAL A 171 7.76 -14.54 21.99
C VAL A 171 8.98 -13.76 22.46
N PRO A 172 9.02 -12.43 22.27
CA PRO A 172 10.11 -11.61 22.84
C PRO A 172 10.13 -11.68 24.36
N ALA A 173 11.33 -11.59 24.96
CA ALA A 173 11.50 -11.69 26.42
C ALA A 173 10.60 -10.71 27.21
N GLY A 174 10.44 -9.47 26.73
CA GLY A 174 9.60 -8.47 27.38
C GLY A 174 8.09 -8.69 27.23
N ALA A 175 7.67 -9.72 26.47
CA ALA A 175 6.27 -10.07 26.23
C ALA A 175 5.86 -11.39 26.89
N CYS A 176 6.75 -12.01 27.69
CA CYS A 176 6.43 -13.20 28.49
C CYS A 176 5.80 -12.79 29.81
N VAL A 177 4.88 -13.64 30.31
CA VAL A 177 4.38 -13.49 31.69
C VAL A 177 5.51 -13.61 32.72
N GLU A 178 5.35 -12.99 33.88
CA GLU A 178 6.36 -13.01 34.94
C GLU A 178 6.72 -14.46 35.35
N GLY A 179 8.03 -14.74 35.42
CA GLY A 179 8.55 -16.07 35.75
C GLY A 179 8.69 -17.02 34.56
N VAL A 180 8.27 -16.64 33.36
CA VAL A 180 8.48 -17.43 32.14
C VAL A 180 9.61 -16.81 31.32
N GLY A 181 10.68 -17.59 31.13
CA GLY A 181 11.76 -17.17 30.23
C GLY A 181 11.38 -17.36 28.74
N PRO A 182 12.10 -16.65 27.83
CA PRO A 182 11.86 -16.77 26.39
C PRO A 182 12.02 -18.20 25.87
N ASP A 183 12.90 -19.01 26.46
CA ASP A 183 13.12 -20.40 26.08
C ASP A 183 11.89 -21.29 26.37
N GLY A 184 11.20 -21.06 27.50
CA GLY A 184 9.98 -21.78 27.84
C GLY A 184 8.84 -21.45 26.87
N ALA A 185 8.68 -20.17 26.51
CA ALA A 185 7.72 -19.73 25.53
C ALA A 185 8.07 -20.26 24.12
N ALA A 186 9.35 -20.27 23.74
CA ALA A 186 9.82 -20.81 22.47
C ALA A 186 9.53 -22.31 22.33
N ALA A 187 9.70 -23.10 23.41
CA ALA A 187 9.38 -24.52 23.41
C ALA A 187 7.86 -24.79 23.19
N ALA A 188 7.00 -24.00 23.84
CA ALA A 188 5.54 -24.11 23.66
C ALA A 188 5.11 -23.75 22.23
N VAL A 189 5.68 -22.66 21.66
CA VAL A 189 5.42 -22.24 20.27
C VAL A 189 5.88 -23.33 19.30
N ALA A 190 7.08 -23.90 19.49
CA ALA A 190 7.59 -24.97 18.64
C ALA A 190 6.71 -26.22 18.69
N ALA A 191 6.25 -26.62 19.88
CA ALA A 191 5.34 -27.76 20.06
C ALA A 191 4.00 -27.55 19.33
N TYR A 192 3.41 -26.37 19.48
CA TYR A 192 2.16 -26.02 18.81
C TYR A 192 2.23 -26.17 17.28
N PHE A 193 3.32 -25.66 16.65
CA PHE A 193 3.51 -25.78 15.22
C PHE A 193 3.96 -27.18 14.77
N ALA A 194 4.60 -27.96 15.65
CA ALA A 194 4.97 -29.35 15.34
C ALA A 194 3.75 -30.26 15.21
N GLU A 195 2.73 -30.05 16.01
CA GLU A 195 1.49 -30.84 16.00
C GLU A 195 0.60 -30.51 14.78
N ARG A 196 0.71 -29.34 14.21
CA ARG A 196 -0.04 -28.91 13.04
C ARG A 196 0.60 -29.36 11.75
N ARG A 197 0.16 -30.48 11.24
CA ARG A 197 0.44 -30.89 9.85
C ARG A 197 -0.55 -30.18 8.92
N GLY A 198 -0.05 -29.17 8.20
CA GLY A 198 -0.64 -28.59 6.98
C GLY A 198 -2.15 -28.26 7.02
N ASN A 199 -2.45 -26.99 6.80
CA ASN A 199 -3.75 -26.47 6.31
C ASN A 199 -5.05 -27.05 6.85
N GLU A 200 -5.28 -27.00 8.14
CA GLU A 200 -6.64 -26.95 8.64
C GLU A 200 -7.12 -25.49 8.56
N HIS A 201 -7.89 -25.18 7.52
CA HIS A 201 -8.58 -23.91 7.37
C HIS A 201 -9.50 -23.68 8.58
N MET A 202 -9.03 -22.93 9.55
CA MET A 202 -9.92 -22.38 10.57
C MET A 202 -10.70 -21.23 9.94
N ALA A 203 -11.91 -21.52 9.53
CA ALA A 203 -12.89 -20.51 9.13
C ALA A 203 -13.04 -19.50 10.27
N VAL A 204 -12.46 -18.34 10.13
CA VAL A 204 -12.82 -17.18 10.96
C VAL A 204 -14.21 -16.77 10.49
N SER A 205 -15.22 -17.13 11.28
CA SER A 205 -16.60 -16.69 11.06
C SER A 205 -16.69 -15.20 11.35
N SER A 206 -16.35 -14.39 10.36
CA SER A 206 -16.79 -13.01 10.28
C SER A 206 -17.81 -12.95 9.14
N ALA A 207 -19.09 -12.88 9.50
CA ALA A 207 -20.14 -12.56 8.55
C ALA A 207 -19.87 -11.18 7.96
N VAL A 208 -19.24 -11.16 6.79
CA VAL A 208 -19.07 -9.93 6.01
C VAL A 208 -20.39 -9.71 5.27
N PRO A 209 -21.02 -8.53 5.41
CA PRO A 209 -22.26 -8.23 4.71
C PRO A 209 -22.09 -8.40 3.19
N ALA A 210 -23.12 -8.92 2.54
CA ALA A 210 -23.17 -9.09 1.10
C ALA A 210 -22.74 -7.83 0.36
N ALA A 211 -22.03 -8.03 -0.75
CA ALA A 211 -21.50 -6.95 -1.58
C ALA A 211 -22.55 -5.89 -1.89
N ALA A 212 -22.27 -4.65 -1.55
CA ALA A 212 -23.05 -3.50 -2.00
C ALA A 212 -23.14 -3.47 -3.53
N ALA A 213 -24.27 -2.97 -4.05
CA ALA A 213 -24.52 -2.82 -5.46
C ALA A 213 -23.33 -2.13 -6.18
N PRO A 214 -23.09 -2.42 -7.48
CA PRO A 214 -21.98 -1.85 -8.19
C PRO A 214 -22.04 -0.32 -8.13
N ALA A 215 -20.99 0.29 -7.55
CA ALA A 215 -20.85 1.73 -7.55
C ALA A 215 -20.64 2.19 -8.99
N ALA A 216 -21.35 3.28 -9.38
CA ALA A 216 -21.14 3.89 -10.68
C ALA A 216 -19.64 4.23 -10.87
N LEU A 217 -19.10 3.97 -12.06
CA LEU A 217 -17.73 4.37 -12.39
C LEU A 217 -17.54 5.87 -12.13
N PRO A 218 -16.37 6.29 -11.63
CA PRO A 218 -16.11 7.69 -11.34
C PRO A 218 -16.27 8.52 -12.62
N ARG A 219 -17.07 9.58 -12.55
CA ARG A 219 -17.28 10.50 -13.68
C ARG A 219 -16.07 11.42 -13.80
N VAL A 220 -15.70 11.71 -15.04
CA VAL A 220 -14.66 12.70 -15.36
C VAL A 220 -15.07 14.06 -14.81
N THR A 221 -14.18 14.74 -14.13
CA THR A 221 -14.35 16.09 -13.59
C THR A 221 -14.29 17.16 -14.70
N LYS A 222 -14.58 18.41 -14.39
CA LYS A 222 -14.62 19.51 -15.39
C LYS A 222 -13.25 19.77 -16.05
N ASP A 223 -12.16 19.46 -15.35
CA ASP A 223 -10.78 19.57 -15.86
C ASP A 223 -10.33 18.36 -16.70
N GLY A 224 -11.25 17.41 -16.94
CA GLY A 224 -10.98 16.21 -17.72
C GLY A 224 -10.12 15.17 -16.98
N THR A 225 -10.11 15.20 -15.65
CA THR A 225 -9.45 14.17 -14.80
C THR A 225 -10.49 13.29 -14.11
N LEU A 226 -10.05 12.15 -13.56
CA LEU A 226 -10.87 11.38 -12.64
C LEU A 226 -10.70 11.95 -11.21
N PRO A 227 -11.70 11.81 -10.32
CA PRO A 227 -11.58 12.27 -8.94
C PRO A 227 -10.32 11.75 -8.26
N HIS A 228 -9.65 12.59 -7.48
CA HIS A 228 -8.42 12.27 -6.79
C HIS A 228 -8.73 11.89 -5.34
N PHE A 229 -7.91 11.02 -4.78
CA PHE A 229 -7.96 10.61 -3.39
C PHE A 229 -6.54 10.36 -2.86
N VAL A 230 -6.10 11.16 -1.91
CA VAL A 230 -4.87 10.91 -1.16
C VAL A 230 -5.22 9.98 0.01
N PRO A 231 -4.54 8.85 0.18
CA PRO A 231 -4.81 7.94 1.29
C PRO A 231 -4.51 8.56 2.65
N ASP A 232 -5.45 8.47 3.61
CA ASP A 232 -5.30 9.01 4.97
C ASP A 232 -4.01 8.51 5.66
N ARG A 233 -3.63 7.24 5.42
CA ARG A 233 -2.36 6.68 5.89
C ARG A 233 -1.13 7.36 5.31
N ARG A 234 -1.26 7.91 4.10
CA ARG A 234 -0.18 8.67 3.47
C ARG A 234 -0.03 10.03 4.11
N GLU A 235 -1.14 10.71 4.37
CA GLU A 235 -1.15 11.99 5.08
C GLU A 235 -0.61 11.81 6.50
N ALA A 236 -1.12 10.84 7.24
CA ALA A 236 -0.63 10.51 8.58
C ALA A 236 0.88 10.19 8.60
N LEU A 237 1.38 9.45 7.59
CA LEU A 237 2.81 9.17 7.50
C LEU A 237 3.64 10.44 7.26
N LEU A 238 3.20 11.35 6.40
CA LEU A 238 3.89 12.62 6.16
C LEU A 238 3.88 13.49 7.40
N ASP A 239 2.76 13.57 8.10
CA ASP A 239 2.63 14.31 9.36
C ASP A 239 3.54 13.73 10.44
N ASN A 240 3.63 12.41 10.57
CA ASN A 240 4.52 11.74 11.49
C ASN A 240 5.99 12.04 11.17
N LEU A 241 6.38 11.98 9.88
CA LEU A 241 7.74 12.29 9.46
C LEU A 241 8.08 13.76 9.73
N ALA A 242 7.15 14.69 9.51
CA ALA A 242 7.34 16.10 9.86
C ALA A 242 7.54 16.30 11.36
N GLN A 243 6.84 15.55 12.21
CA GLN A 243 7.01 15.58 13.67
C GLN A 243 8.33 14.94 14.14
N LEU A 244 8.87 13.97 13.42
CA LEU A 244 10.21 13.41 13.70
C LEU A 244 11.33 14.43 13.41
N GLY A 245 11.06 15.49 12.66
CA GLY A 245 12.00 16.59 12.38
C GLY A 245 12.36 16.71 10.91
N GLN A 246 13.52 17.31 10.64
CA GLN A 246 14.02 17.47 9.27
C GLN A 246 14.84 16.26 8.85
N PRO A 247 14.73 15.84 7.57
CA PRO A 247 15.53 14.72 7.06
C PRO A 247 17.02 15.06 7.04
N VAL A 248 17.85 14.07 7.37
CA VAL A 248 19.31 14.18 7.44
C VAL A 248 20.01 13.54 6.24
N LEU A 249 19.32 12.63 5.52
CA LEU A 249 19.86 12.02 4.30
C LEU A 249 19.37 12.74 3.04
N PRO A 250 20.19 12.80 2.00
CA PRO A 250 19.84 13.47 0.74
C PRO A 250 18.85 12.67 -0.11
N SER A 251 18.78 11.35 0.05
CA SER A 251 17.86 10.47 -0.68
C SER A 251 17.46 9.27 0.17
N VAL A 252 16.30 8.69 -0.15
CA VAL A 252 15.81 7.44 0.44
C VAL A 252 15.14 6.60 -0.65
N ALA A 253 15.52 5.32 -0.73
CA ALA A 253 14.81 4.35 -1.56
C ALA A 253 13.58 3.87 -0.81
N THR A 254 12.42 3.93 -1.46
CA THR A 254 11.16 3.58 -0.82
C THR A 254 10.16 2.97 -1.78
N ARG A 255 9.33 2.06 -1.26
CA ARG A 255 8.17 1.51 -1.97
C ARG A 255 6.96 2.47 -1.99
N LEU A 256 6.99 3.52 -1.16
CA LEU A 256 5.85 4.37 -0.85
C LEU A 256 5.70 5.55 -1.79
N TRP A 257 6.79 6.21 -2.13
CA TRP A 257 6.82 7.36 -3.04
C TRP A 257 7.61 7.04 -4.29
N GLY A 258 7.27 7.70 -5.40
CA GLY A 258 8.02 7.63 -6.64
C GLY A 258 8.33 9.03 -7.15
N CYS A 259 9.53 9.20 -7.69
CA CYS A 259 9.85 10.38 -8.49
C CYS A 259 9.52 10.04 -9.95
N VAL A 260 8.60 10.78 -10.54
CA VAL A 260 8.23 10.63 -11.96
C VAL A 260 9.22 11.41 -12.80
N VAL A 261 9.79 10.76 -13.80
CA VAL A 261 10.61 11.39 -14.84
C VAL A 261 9.91 11.22 -16.19
N ILE A 262 9.76 12.31 -16.93
CA ILE A 262 9.10 12.31 -18.24
C ILE A 262 10.13 12.65 -19.31
N ASP A 263 10.36 11.72 -20.26
CA ASP A 263 11.16 12.01 -21.45
C ASP A 263 10.36 12.93 -22.39
N GLY A 264 10.75 14.21 -22.43
CA GLY A 264 10.09 15.20 -23.27
C GLY A 264 10.23 14.92 -24.78
N ARG A 265 11.20 14.10 -25.21
CA ARG A 265 11.37 13.74 -26.63
C ARG A 265 10.39 12.64 -27.03
N ALA A 266 10.14 11.69 -26.14
CA ALA A 266 9.18 10.61 -26.36
C ALA A 266 7.74 11.06 -26.12
N CYS A 267 7.50 12.00 -25.20
CA CYS A 267 6.18 12.42 -24.77
C CYS A 267 5.36 13.08 -25.90
N SER A 268 4.12 12.60 -26.13
CA SER A 268 3.17 13.14 -27.10
C SER A 268 2.28 14.26 -26.54
N SER A 269 2.49 14.71 -25.31
CA SER A 269 1.71 15.77 -24.63
C SER A 269 0.23 15.44 -24.39
N CYS A 270 -0.13 14.16 -24.43
CA CYS A 270 -1.54 13.72 -24.26
C CYS A 270 -2.08 13.89 -22.83
N ARG A 271 -1.20 14.05 -21.83
CA ARG A 271 -1.52 14.25 -20.39
C ARG A 271 -2.42 13.18 -19.76
N MET A 272 -2.47 11.98 -20.35
CA MET A 272 -3.20 10.83 -19.77
C MET A 272 -2.64 10.45 -18.39
N CYS A 273 -1.36 10.65 -18.16
CA CYS A 273 -0.72 10.44 -16.85
C CYS A 273 -1.38 11.27 -15.73
N ALA A 274 -1.80 12.50 -16.02
CA ALA A 274 -2.56 13.34 -15.07
C ALA A 274 -4.03 12.89 -14.97
N THR A 275 -4.67 12.58 -16.11
CA THR A 275 -6.08 12.14 -16.14
C THR A 275 -6.34 10.93 -15.25
N PHE A 276 -5.44 9.94 -15.26
CA PHE A 276 -5.60 8.69 -14.54
C PHE A 276 -4.84 8.62 -13.20
N CYS A 277 -4.13 9.69 -12.80
CA CYS A 277 -3.47 9.71 -11.51
C CYS A 277 -4.50 9.57 -10.37
N PRO A 278 -4.44 8.53 -9.52
CA PRO A 278 -5.48 8.34 -8.51
C PRO A 278 -5.41 9.33 -7.35
N THR A 279 -4.23 9.90 -7.07
CA THR A 279 -4.03 10.85 -5.97
C THR A 279 -3.96 12.31 -6.42
N GLY A 280 -3.90 12.56 -7.73
CA GLY A 280 -3.65 13.91 -8.24
C GLY A 280 -2.21 14.37 -8.09
N ALA A 281 -1.28 13.45 -7.80
CA ALA A 281 0.16 13.77 -7.77
C ALA A 281 0.69 14.27 -9.12
N ILE A 282 -0.02 14.00 -10.21
CA ILE A 282 0.26 14.60 -11.53
C ILE A 282 -0.96 15.44 -11.91
N ARG A 283 -0.72 16.75 -12.12
CA ARG A 283 -1.77 17.73 -12.44
C ARG A 283 -1.44 18.44 -13.75
N LYS A 284 -2.45 18.72 -14.56
CA LYS A 284 -2.32 19.48 -15.81
C LYS A 284 -2.11 20.96 -15.52
N PHE A 285 -1.36 21.63 -16.38
CA PHE A 285 -1.36 23.08 -16.49
C PHE A 285 -1.48 23.51 -17.96
N ASP A 286 -2.13 24.62 -18.17
CA ASP A 286 -2.23 25.35 -19.44
C ASP A 286 -2.04 26.82 -19.09
N ASN A 287 -1.03 27.48 -19.68
CA ASN A 287 -0.74 28.88 -19.45
C ASN A 287 -1.28 29.74 -20.60
N ASP A 288 -1.54 31.01 -20.33
CA ASP A 288 -2.03 31.98 -21.30
C ASP A 288 -1.07 32.20 -22.48
N ASP A 289 0.22 31.92 -22.30
CA ASP A 289 1.24 32.00 -23.34
C ASP A 289 1.26 30.79 -24.28
N GLY A 290 0.31 29.85 -24.10
CA GLY A 290 0.20 28.62 -24.88
C GLY A 290 1.11 27.48 -24.41
N THR A 291 1.92 27.69 -23.37
CA THR A 291 2.68 26.58 -22.76
C THR A 291 1.75 25.68 -21.96
N LEU A 292 1.91 24.37 -22.13
CA LEU A 292 1.13 23.38 -21.41
C LEU A 292 2.04 22.28 -20.86
N GLY A 293 1.50 21.45 -19.97
CA GLY A 293 2.26 20.34 -19.42
C GLY A 293 1.62 19.74 -18.21
N VAL A 294 2.47 19.17 -17.35
CA VAL A 294 2.07 18.62 -16.07
C VAL A 294 3.02 19.03 -14.95
N TYR A 295 2.45 19.18 -13.77
CA TYR A 295 3.17 19.22 -12.50
C TYR A 295 3.19 17.82 -11.90
N HIS A 296 4.29 17.45 -11.25
CA HIS A 296 4.37 16.26 -10.40
C HIS A 296 4.74 16.66 -8.98
N TYR A 297 3.94 16.18 -8.03
CA TYR A 297 4.07 16.39 -6.59
C TYR A 297 4.56 15.08 -5.92
N PRO A 298 5.87 14.92 -5.63
CA PRO A 298 6.41 13.67 -5.09
C PRO A 298 5.75 13.25 -3.77
N GLY A 299 5.42 14.18 -2.86
CA GLY A 299 4.77 13.91 -1.59
C GLY A 299 3.39 13.25 -1.72
N GLU A 300 2.63 13.57 -2.78
CA GLU A 300 1.32 13.00 -3.06
C GLU A 300 1.40 11.71 -3.90
N CYS A 301 2.57 11.39 -4.46
CA CYS A 301 2.75 10.20 -5.29
C CYS A 301 2.76 8.93 -4.44
N VAL A 302 1.87 7.99 -4.72
CA VAL A 302 1.79 6.69 -4.04
C VAL A 302 2.46 5.53 -4.80
N LYS A 303 3.26 5.85 -5.80
CA LYS A 303 4.03 4.86 -6.60
C LYS A 303 3.17 3.70 -7.13
N CYS A 304 1.95 4.01 -7.56
CA CYS A 304 1.02 3.01 -8.07
C CYS A 304 1.35 2.53 -9.50
N GLY A 305 2.16 3.28 -10.26
CA GLY A 305 2.54 2.94 -11.63
C GLY A 305 1.54 3.38 -12.70
N SER A 306 0.36 3.88 -12.35
CA SER A 306 -0.69 4.24 -13.33
C SER A 306 -0.19 5.14 -14.45
N CYS A 307 0.58 6.18 -14.12
CA CYS A 307 1.09 7.14 -15.11
C CYS A 307 1.98 6.47 -16.17
N ARG A 308 2.83 5.52 -15.76
CA ARG A 308 3.70 4.75 -16.66
C ARG A 308 2.87 3.80 -17.54
N ASP A 309 1.95 3.06 -16.91
CA ASP A 309 1.20 2.00 -17.58
C ASP A 309 0.15 2.55 -18.56
N VAL A 310 -0.33 3.79 -18.38
CA VAL A 310 -1.26 4.45 -19.30
C VAL A 310 -0.57 5.27 -20.39
N CYS A 311 0.75 5.44 -20.32
CA CYS A 311 1.50 6.23 -21.28
C CYS A 311 1.64 5.48 -22.61
N PRO A 312 1.02 5.95 -23.73
CA PRO A 312 1.09 5.24 -24.99
C PRO A 312 2.50 5.27 -25.61
N GLU A 313 3.32 6.24 -25.20
CA GLU A 313 4.67 6.45 -25.74
C GLU A 313 5.76 5.84 -24.83
N ASN A 314 5.40 5.21 -23.73
CA ASN A 314 6.34 4.73 -22.70
C ASN A 314 7.34 5.79 -22.24
N ALA A 315 6.94 7.05 -22.24
CA ALA A 315 7.79 8.21 -21.94
C ALA A 315 7.97 8.47 -20.44
N ILE A 316 7.49 7.59 -19.57
CA ILE A 316 7.46 7.83 -18.12
C ILE A 316 8.25 6.74 -17.39
N GLU A 317 9.23 7.19 -16.62
CA GLU A 317 9.96 6.37 -15.64
C GLU A 317 9.56 6.75 -14.22
N LEU A 318 9.51 5.77 -13.34
CA LEU A 318 9.29 5.91 -11.91
C LEU A 318 10.57 5.51 -11.18
N LEU A 319 11.27 6.48 -10.63
CA LEU A 319 12.46 6.22 -9.82
C LEU A 319 12.07 5.71 -8.44
N ASP A 320 12.88 4.82 -7.90
CA ASP A 320 12.69 4.24 -6.57
C ASP A 320 13.17 5.16 -5.46
N GLU A 321 14.10 6.07 -5.77
CA GLU A 321 14.63 7.04 -4.83
C GLU A 321 13.86 8.35 -4.88
N VAL A 322 13.64 8.91 -3.70
CA VAL A 322 13.08 10.26 -3.53
C VAL A 322 13.99 11.07 -2.60
N ARG A 323 14.00 12.39 -2.78
CA ARG A 323 14.63 13.29 -1.81
C ARG A 323 13.66 13.51 -0.63
N PRO A 324 14.04 13.13 0.60
CA PRO A 324 13.15 13.26 1.75
C PRO A 324 12.64 14.70 1.97
N ALA A 325 13.48 15.71 1.76
CA ALA A 325 13.08 17.12 1.85
C ALA A 325 11.89 17.45 0.93
N TYR A 326 11.83 16.87 -0.28
CA TYR A 326 10.75 17.12 -1.24
C TYR A 326 9.39 16.61 -0.76
N LEU A 327 9.36 15.66 0.19
CA LEU A 327 8.13 15.12 0.75
C LEU A 327 7.49 16.10 1.72
N LEU A 328 8.29 16.87 2.47
CA LEU A 328 7.83 17.83 3.48
C LEU A 328 7.68 19.26 2.92
N GLU A 329 8.56 19.67 2.00
CA GLU A 329 8.58 21.03 1.45
C GLU A 329 7.51 21.29 0.38
N GLY A 330 6.76 20.26 -0.03
CA GLY A 330 5.78 20.38 -1.10
C GLY A 330 6.41 20.64 -2.47
N ALA A 331 7.59 20.05 -2.72
CA ALA A 331 8.30 20.21 -3.98
C ALA A 331 7.46 19.85 -5.19
N VAL A 332 7.65 20.58 -6.27
CA VAL A 332 6.90 20.43 -7.53
C VAL A 332 7.88 20.30 -8.68
N HIS A 333 7.77 19.21 -9.42
CA HIS A 333 8.48 19.07 -10.70
C HIS A 333 7.57 19.53 -11.82
N ARG A 334 8.05 20.47 -12.64
CA ARG A 334 7.30 20.99 -13.78
C ARG A 334 7.84 20.39 -15.07
N TYR A 335 6.97 19.75 -15.83
CA TYR A 335 7.24 19.21 -17.15
C TYR A 335 6.47 20.00 -18.20
N ALA A 336 7.14 20.95 -18.85
CA ALA A 336 6.59 21.63 -20.02
C ALA A 336 6.59 20.64 -21.19
N MET A 337 5.52 20.65 -21.96
CA MET A 337 5.30 19.72 -23.06
C MET A 337 5.05 20.51 -24.35
N THR A 338 5.56 19.99 -25.45
CA THR A 338 5.26 20.54 -26.79
C THR A 338 4.29 19.61 -27.49
N PRO A 339 3.06 20.05 -27.79
CA PRO A 339 2.13 19.25 -28.54
C PRO A 339 2.73 18.84 -29.88
N ARG A 340 2.70 17.53 -30.16
CA ARG A 340 3.04 17.06 -31.50
C ARG A 340 1.87 17.39 -32.41
N PRO A 341 2.11 17.95 -33.61
CA PRO A 341 1.05 18.13 -34.60
C PRO A 341 0.44 16.75 -34.89
N VAL A 342 -0.84 16.64 -34.69
CA VAL A 342 -1.59 15.44 -35.12
C VAL A 342 -1.74 15.58 -36.63
N GLU A 343 -0.95 14.83 -37.38
CA GLU A 343 -1.27 14.59 -38.77
C GLU A 343 -2.55 13.77 -38.80
N LEU A 344 -3.66 14.46 -39.00
CA LEU A 344 -4.93 13.81 -39.27
C LEU A 344 -4.75 13.06 -40.57
N GLY A 345 -4.58 11.75 -40.51
CA GLY A 345 -4.58 10.88 -41.66
C GLY A 345 -5.86 11.07 -42.46
N THR A 346 -5.86 10.64 -43.71
CA THR A 346 -7.07 10.68 -44.55
C THR A 346 -8.24 10.01 -43.82
N ALA A 347 -9.48 10.41 -44.10
CA ALA A 347 -10.68 9.81 -43.50
C ALA A 347 -10.64 8.28 -43.60
N GLN A 348 -10.08 7.71 -44.66
CA GLN A 348 -9.89 6.27 -44.82
C GLN A 348 -8.92 5.68 -43.81
N GLN A 349 -7.78 6.32 -43.55
CA GLN A 349 -6.80 5.89 -42.53
C GLN A 349 -7.38 5.93 -41.12
N MET A 350 -8.22 6.91 -40.82
CA MET A 350 -8.95 7.00 -39.54
C MET A 350 -9.93 5.83 -39.40
N VAL A 351 -10.70 5.52 -40.45
CA VAL A 351 -11.64 4.40 -40.47
C VAL A 351 -10.91 3.07 -40.32
N ASP A 352 -9.78 2.88 -41.01
CA ASP A 352 -8.99 1.65 -40.93
C ASP A 352 -8.33 1.47 -39.57
N THR A 353 -7.84 2.55 -38.94
CA THR A 353 -7.33 2.54 -37.58
C THR A 353 -8.45 2.22 -36.56
N MET A 354 -9.65 2.79 -36.76
CA MET A 354 -10.80 2.45 -35.92
C MET A 354 -11.20 0.99 -36.09
N ARG A 355 -11.27 0.49 -37.32
CA ARG A 355 -11.57 -0.93 -37.61
C ARG A 355 -10.56 -1.88 -36.96
N LEU A 356 -9.26 -1.61 -37.06
CA LEU A 356 -8.20 -2.41 -36.44
C LEU A 356 -8.33 -2.44 -34.90
N ARG A 357 -8.67 -1.30 -34.29
CA ARG A 357 -8.88 -1.22 -32.84
C ARG A 357 -10.20 -1.87 -32.39
N MET A 358 -11.21 -1.88 -33.24
CA MET A 358 -12.52 -2.49 -32.96
C MET A 358 -12.52 -4.01 -33.22
N GLN A 359 -11.69 -4.53 -34.12
CA GLN A 359 -11.54 -5.97 -34.39
C GLN A 359 -10.86 -6.73 -33.23
N GLY A 360 -10.20 -6.04 -32.32
CA GLY A 360 -9.62 -6.61 -31.08
C GLY A 360 -10.49 -6.48 -29.85
N SER A 361 -11.73 -6.01 -29.97
CA SER A 361 -12.64 -5.86 -28.84
C SER A 361 -13.94 -6.61 -29.14
N ASP A 362 -14.25 -7.66 -28.38
CA ASP A 362 -15.51 -8.42 -28.39
C ASP A 362 -16.74 -7.58 -27.96
N ILE A 363 -16.79 -6.30 -28.35
CA ILE A 363 -17.84 -5.37 -27.94
C ILE A 363 -19.12 -5.52 -28.76
N PHE A 364 -19.09 -6.30 -29.85
CA PHE A 364 -20.22 -6.44 -30.77
C PHE A 364 -20.86 -7.83 -30.86
N GLU A 365 -20.49 -8.76 -29.98
CA GLU A 365 -21.23 -10.01 -29.82
C GLU A 365 -22.05 -9.99 -28.52
N ARG A 366 -23.10 -9.18 -28.50
CA ARG A 366 -24.28 -9.35 -27.63
C ARG A 366 -25.52 -8.82 -28.33
#